data_dc3d9facdab1e2cdc8b34eff628a6557
#
_entry.id   dc3d9facdab1e2cdc8b34eff628a6557
#
_cell.length_a   1.000
_cell.length_b   1.000
_cell.length_c   1.000
_cell.angle_alpha   90.00
_cell.angle_beta   90.00
_cell.angle_gamma   90.00
#
_symmetry.space_group_name_H-M   'P 1'
#
loop_
_entity.id
_entity.type
_entity.pdbx_description
1 polymer ?
#
loop_
_entity_poly.entity_id
_entity_poly.type
_entity_poly.pdbx_seq_one_letter_code
_entity_poly.pdbx_strand_id
1 'polypeptide(L)'
;MKPKPRERITERTNPVAASLDTKSTREILRIINREDQRVAPAVHKTLAPIARAVDMAVEAIRNGGRLVYLGAGTSGRLGVLDAAECVPTFGTDRVVAVLAGAPASLTSSVEGVEDNSQQAVRDLREIKLTRRDILVGISASGGAPYVLGGMRWARKQGAKVVGLTCNPAAPLKTYADVTIIPVVGPEVIAGSSRMKAGTAQKLVLNMLSTATMVRLGRVLSNRMVHVQLSNQKLRKRAERILMNLAGASKAEAEKALKDSGRSLPAALLMVMKKISKSAAVAQLQEGASVAEVLREAMEGAIQ
;
A
#
# COMPACT_ATOMS: atom_id res chain seq x y z
N MET A 1 8.58 -3.67 43.88
CA MET A 1 7.34 -3.51 43.06
C MET A 1 7.73 -3.52 41.59
N LYS A 2 7.25 -4.47 40.80
CA LYS A 2 7.40 -4.40 39.33
C LYS A 2 6.62 -3.18 38.85
N PRO A 3 7.20 -2.29 37.99
CA PRO A 3 6.47 -1.15 37.48
C PRO A 3 5.21 -1.65 36.76
N LYS A 4 4.04 -1.06 37.07
CA LYS A 4 2.79 -1.35 36.34
C LYS A 4 3.06 -1.17 34.84
N PRO A 5 2.69 -2.12 33.98
CA PRO A 5 2.86 -1.95 32.54
C PRO A 5 2.17 -0.65 32.13
N ARG A 6 2.91 0.25 31.47
CA ARG A 6 2.33 1.48 30.93
C ARG A 6 1.20 1.09 29.96
N GLU A 7 0.00 1.57 30.28
CA GLU A 7 -1.16 1.38 29.42
C GLU A 7 -0.86 1.79 27.99
N ARG A 8 -1.22 0.91 27.02
CA ARG A 8 -1.01 1.18 25.60
C ARG A 8 -1.74 2.45 25.20
N ILE A 9 -1.13 3.32 24.41
CA ILE A 9 -1.74 4.59 23.99
C ILE A 9 -3.09 4.39 23.28
N THR A 10 -3.27 3.25 22.59
CA THR A 10 -4.50 2.86 21.90
C THR A 10 -5.66 2.55 22.84
N GLU A 11 -5.37 2.19 24.12
CA GLU A 11 -6.37 1.83 25.10
C GLU A 11 -6.76 3.00 26.03
N ARG A 12 -5.98 4.07 25.98
CA ARG A 12 -6.22 5.24 26.82
C ARG A 12 -7.52 5.96 26.45
N THR A 13 -8.19 6.51 27.47
CA THR A 13 -9.30 7.43 27.22
C THR A 13 -8.82 8.74 26.59
N ASN A 14 -9.61 9.29 25.68
CA ASN A 14 -9.37 10.59 25.08
C ASN A 14 -10.12 11.67 25.86
N PRO A 15 -9.41 12.59 26.57
CA PRO A 15 -10.08 13.62 27.37
C PRO A 15 -11.02 14.54 26.54
N VAL A 16 -10.72 14.72 25.25
CA VAL A 16 -11.55 15.57 24.37
C VAL A 16 -12.91 14.93 24.08
N ALA A 17 -13.02 13.61 24.25
CA ALA A 17 -14.24 12.84 24.05
C ALA A 17 -14.96 12.49 25.38
N ALA A 18 -14.61 13.16 26.49
CA ALA A 18 -15.32 12.94 27.76
C ALA A 18 -16.81 13.23 27.60
N SER A 19 -17.66 12.37 28.19
CA SER A 19 -19.12 12.46 28.12
C SER A 19 -19.67 12.54 26.70
N LEU A 20 -19.07 11.79 25.75
CA LEU A 20 -19.46 11.81 24.35
C LEU A 20 -20.92 11.38 24.14
N ASP A 21 -21.39 10.45 24.98
CA ASP A 21 -22.75 9.88 24.99
C ASP A 21 -23.85 10.90 25.32
N THR A 22 -23.50 11.99 25.99
CA THR A 22 -24.46 13.07 26.36
C THR A 22 -24.45 14.24 25.35
N LYS A 23 -23.62 14.18 24.33
CA LYS A 23 -23.47 15.29 23.37
C LYS A 23 -24.46 15.18 22.21
N SER A 24 -24.81 16.34 21.66
CA SER A 24 -25.58 16.40 20.42
C SER A 24 -24.79 15.78 19.24
N THR A 25 -25.51 15.29 18.23
CA THR A 25 -24.90 14.74 17.01
C THR A 25 -23.87 15.70 16.40
N ARG A 26 -24.18 17.00 16.36
CA ARG A 26 -23.28 18.02 15.82
C ARG A 26 -21.97 18.16 16.62
N GLU A 27 -22.05 18.07 17.93
CA GLU A 27 -20.87 18.11 18.80
C GLU A 27 -20.03 16.84 18.66
N ILE A 28 -20.66 15.66 18.60
CA ILE A 28 -19.98 14.39 18.35
C ILE A 28 -19.18 14.46 17.03
N LEU A 29 -19.83 14.89 15.94
CA LEU A 29 -19.18 15.03 14.64
C LEU A 29 -18.02 16.04 14.64
N ARG A 30 -18.16 17.16 15.36
CA ARG A 30 -17.07 18.14 15.52
C ARG A 30 -15.86 17.56 16.27
N ILE A 31 -16.11 16.79 17.32
CA ILE A 31 -15.05 16.14 18.10
C ILE A 31 -14.30 15.13 17.21
N ILE A 32 -15.02 14.25 16.52
CA ILE A 32 -14.43 13.26 15.60
C ILE A 32 -13.58 13.98 14.54
N ASN A 33 -14.17 14.95 13.83
CA ASN A 33 -13.48 15.67 12.75
C ASN A 33 -12.22 16.40 13.24
N ARG A 34 -12.28 17.04 14.42
CA ARG A 34 -11.13 17.72 15.04
C ARG A 34 -10.00 16.74 15.37
N GLU A 35 -10.35 15.56 15.88
CA GLU A 35 -9.36 14.52 16.19
C GLU A 35 -8.75 13.94 14.90
N ASP A 36 -9.55 13.72 13.85
CA ASP A 36 -9.09 13.21 12.57
C ASP A 36 -8.08 14.15 11.88
N GLN A 37 -8.22 15.47 12.05
CA GLN A 37 -7.27 16.46 11.53
C GLN A 37 -5.85 16.27 12.05
N ARG A 38 -5.65 15.54 13.15
CA ARG A 38 -4.33 15.22 13.71
C ARG A 38 -3.60 14.10 12.98
N VAL A 39 -4.31 13.33 12.14
CA VAL A 39 -3.76 12.11 11.53
C VAL A 39 -2.69 12.44 10.49
N ALA A 40 -2.96 13.31 9.53
CA ALA A 40 -1.99 13.64 8.49
C ALA A 40 -0.69 14.27 9.05
N PRO A 41 -0.75 15.22 10.02
CA PRO A 41 0.46 15.69 10.71
C PRO A 41 1.24 14.60 11.44
N ALA A 42 0.56 13.60 12.03
CA ALA A 42 1.23 12.48 12.68
C ALA A 42 1.95 11.59 11.66
N VAL A 43 1.34 11.32 10.51
CA VAL A 43 1.95 10.58 9.39
C VAL A 43 3.13 11.35 8.80
N HIS A 44 3.01 12.68 8.62
CA HIS A 44 4.10 13.52 8.12
C HIS A 44 5.40 13.35 8.93
N LYS A 45 5.32 13.20 10.23
CA LYS A 45 6.50 12.96 11.10
C LYS A 45 7.19 11.62 10.84
N THR A 46 6.58 10.74 10.04
CA THR A 46 7.09 9.39 9.73
C THR A 46 7.57 9.25 8.28
N LEU A 47 7.70 10.33 7.52
CA LEU A 47 8.12 10.28 6.11
C LEU A 47 9.49 9.61 5.93
N ALA A 48 10.47 9.86 6.81
CA ALA A 48 11.80 9.27 6.70
C ALA A 48 11.80 7.72 6.83
N PRO A 49 11.17 7.10 7.85
CA PRO A 49 11.04 5.65 7.88
C PRO A 49 10.14 5.09 6.75
N ILE A 50 9.13 5.82 6.27
CA ILE A 50 8.35 5.43 5.09
C ILE A 50 9.25 5.38 3.86
N ALA A 51 10.08 6.39 3.62
CA ALA A 51 11.00 6.41 2.48
C ALA A 51 11.96 5.21 2.49
N ARG A 52 12.55 4.88 3.65
CA ARG A 52 13.38 3.67 3.77
C ARG A 52 12.63 2.39 3.45
N ALA A 53 11.39 2.27 3.92
CA ALA A 53 10.55 1.10 3.62
C ALA A 53 10.19 1.02 2.13
N VAL A 54 9.95 2.15 1.46
CA VAL A 54 9.77 2.24 0.01
C VAL A 54 11.01 1.75 -0.74
N ASP A 55 12.21 2.22 -0.36
CA ASP A 55 13.45 1.81 -1.03
C ASP A 55 13.68 0.30 -0.87
N MET A 56 13.41 -0.27 0.32
CA MET A 56 13.46 -1.71 0.55
C MET A 56 12.44 -2.48 -0.30
N ALA A 57 11.22 -1.94 -0.48
CA ALA A 57 10.18 -2.55 -1.30
C ALA A 57 10.54 -2.51 -2.80
N VAL A 58 11.13 -1.42 -3.27
CA VAL A 58 11.65 -1.29 -4.64
C VAL A 58 12.73 -2.34 -4.90
N GLU A 59 13.70 -2.47 -3.98
CA GLU A 59 14.76 -3.48 -4.08
C GLU A 59 14.19 -4.90 -4.10
N ALA A 60 13.25 -5.22 -3.18
CA ALA A 60 12.62 -6.53 -3.11
C ALA A 60 11.92 -6.89 -4.43
N ILE A 61 11.12 -5.97 -4.99
CA ILE A 61 10.37 -6.23 -6.23
C ILE A 61 11.30 -6.33 -7.43
N ARG A 62 12.34 -5.51 -7.54
CA ARG A 62 13.37 -5.62 -8.59
C ARG A 62 14.06 -6.98 -8.59
N ASN A 63 14.26 -7.55 -7.41
CA ASN A 63 14.85 -8.88 -7.23
C ASN A 63 13.82 -10.03 -7.36
N GLY A 64 12.64 -9.77 -7.92
CA GLY A 64 11.59 -10.76 -8.16
C GLY A 64 10.73 -11.10 -6.96
N GLY A 65 10.88 -10.39 -5.83
CA GLY A 65 10.05 -10.52 -4.64
C GLY A 65 8.75 -9.70 -4.71
N ARG A 66 8.08 -9.58 -3.56
CA ARG A 66 6.77 -8.92 -3.39
C ARG A 66 6.77 -8.02 -2.16
N LEU A 67 5.89 -7.02 -2.16
CA LEU A 67 5.48 -6.28 -0.97
C LEU A 67 4.29 -7.03 -0.34
N VAL A 68 4.48 -7.56 0.85
CA VAL A 68 3.48 -8.40 1.55
C VAL A 68 3.00 -7.69 2.79
N TYR A 69 1.70 -7.41 2.87
CA TYR A 69 1.03 -6.88 4.05
C TYR A 69 0.54 -8.02 4.93
N LEU A 70 0.75 -7.91 6.25
CA LEU A 70 0.26 -8.87 7.25
C LEU A 70 -0.47 -8.13 8.35
N GLY A 71 -1.73 -8.46 8.59
CA GLY A 71 -2.52 -7.81 9.62
C GLY A 71 -3.74 -8.59 10.06
N ALA A 72 -4.35 -8.16 11.17
CA ALA A 72 -5.62 -8.66 11.66
C ALA A 72 -6.65 -7.52 11.71
N GLY A 73 -7.94 -7.85 11.69
CA GLY A 73 -9.04 -6.88 11.79
C GLY A 73 -8.92 -5.73 10.78
N THR A 74 -9.15 -4.50 11.23
CA THR A 74 -9.05 -3.29 10.40
C THR A 74 -7.69 -3.15 9.72
N SER A 75 -6.59 -3.42 10.44
CA SER A 75 -5.22 -3.31 9.90
C SER A 75 -5.00 -4.24 8.71
N GLY A 76 -5.45 -5.48 8.81
CA GLY A 76 -5.35 -6.45 7.70
C GLY A 76 -6.28 -6.11 6.53
N ARG A 77 -7.52 -5.64 6.80
CA ARG A 77 -8.44 -5.20 5.74
C ARG A 77 -7.91 -4.01 4.94
N LEU A 78 -7.23 -3.07 5.60
CA LEU A 78 -6.57 -1.95 4.91
C LEU A 78 -5.42 -2.42 4.02
N GLY A 79 -4.67 -3.45 4.45
CA GLY A 79 -3.68 -4.12 3.61
C GLY A 79 -4.29 -4.77 2.38
N VAL A 80 -5.43 -5.47 2.54
CA VAL A 80 -6.16 -6.07 1.43
C VAL A 80 -6.67 -5.01 0.46
N LEU A 81 -7.24 -3.91 0.97
CA LEU A 81 -7.72 -2.80 0.15
C LEU A 81 -6.60 -2.22 -0.71
N ASP A 82 -5.45 -1.88 -0.10
CA ASP A 82 -4.33 -1.28 -0.83
C ASP A 82 -3.75 -2.25 -1.88
N ALA A 83 -3.57 -3.52 -1.53
CA ALA A 83 -3.07 -4.54 -2.45
C ALA A 83 -4.02 -4.76 -3.65
N ALA A 84 -5.32 -4.84 -3.40
CA ALA A 84 -6.33 -5.03 -4.45
C ALA A 84 -6.34 -3.88 -5.47
N GLU A 85 -6.17 -2.63 -5.01
CA GLU A 85 -6.14 -1.44 -5.86
C GLU A 85 -4.83 -1.27 -6.67
N CYS A 86 -3.76 -1.98 -6.31
CA CYS A 86 -2.51 -1.97 -7.09
C CYS A 86 -2.66 -2.64 -8.46
N VAL A 87 -3.50 -3.67 -8.58
CA VAL A 87 -3.72 -4.38 -9.84
C VAL A 87 -4.32 -3.46 -10.92
N PRO A 88 -5.48 -2.81 -10.72
CA PRO A 88 -6.06 -1.92 -11.73
C PRO A 88 -5.26 -0.64 -11.96
N THR A 89 -4.50 -0.16 -10.95
CA THR A 89 -3.79 1.12 -11.01
C THR A 89 -2.42 0.99 -11.67
N PHE A 90 -1.66 -0.02 -11.29
CA PHE A 90 -0.26 -0.20 -11.67
C PHE A 90 -0.01 -1.47 -12.51
N GLY A 91 -1.04 -2.27 -12.79
CA GLY A 91 -0.92 -3.50 -13.57
C GLY A 91 0.03 -4.52 -12.93
N THR A 92 0.00 -4.66 -11.61
CA THR A 92 0.93 -5.52 -10.87
C THR A 92 0.23 -6.35 -9.80
N ASP A 93 0.68 -7.58 -9.64
CA ASP A 93 0.33 -8.53 -8.58
C ASP A 93 1.41 -8.61 -7.48
N ARG A 94 2.40 -7.73 -7.54
CA ARG A 94 3.55 -7.73 -6.62
C ARG A 94 3.24 -7.15 -5.24
N VAL A 95 2.05 -6.63 -5.01
CA VAL A 95 1.56 -6.24 -3.69
C VAL A 95 0.50 -7.23 -3.24
N VAL A 96 0.74 -7.90 -2.14
CA VAL A 96 -0.08 -9.01 -1.62
C VAL A 96 -0.48 -8.71 -0.18
N ALA A 97 -1.65 -9.14 0.24
CA ALA A 97 -2.08 -9.01 1.63
C ALA A 97 -2.48 -10.35 2.24
N VAL A 98 -2.12 -10.53 3.49
CA VAL A 98 -2.46 -11.68 4.33
C VAL A 98 -3.25 -11.16 5.54
N LEU A 99 -4.52 -11.52 5.60
CA LEU A 99 -5.46 -11.12 6.64
C LEU A 99 -5.77 -12.31 7.55
N ALA A 100 -5.59 -12.13 8.85
CA ALA A 100 -5.96 -13.15 9.83
C ALA A 100 -7.43 -13.55 9.68
N GLY A 101 -7.70 -14.87 9.55
CA GLY A 101 -9.05 -15.42 9.44
C GLY A 101 -9.75 -15.17 8.10
N ALA A 102 -8.99 -14.82 7.03
CA ALA A 102 -9.57 -14.72 5.69
C ALA A 102 -10.07 -16.12 5.20
N PRO A 103 -11.12 -16.15 4.32
CA PRO A 103 -11.85 -15.02 3.74
C PRO A 103 -12.92 -14.39 4.65
N ALA A 104 -13.36 -15.06 5.71
CA ALA A 104 -14.48 -14.61 6.56
C ALA A 104 -14.21 -13.22 7.20
N SER A 105 -12.96 -12.97 7.61
CA SER A 105 -12.54 -11.69 8.21
C SER A 105 -12.59 -10.49 7.27
N LEU A 106 -12.82 -10.67 5.97
CA LEU A 106 -12.99 -9.54 5.03
C LEU A 106 -14.23 -8.72 5.34
N THR A 107 -15.34 -9.37 5.60
CA THR A 107 -16.66 -8.74 5.76
C THR A 107 -17.21 -8.83 7.19
N SER A 108 -16.66 -9.72 8.01
CA SER A 108 -17.12 -9.97 9.38
C SER A 108 -16.00 -9.78 10.40
N SER A 109 -16.35 -9.56 11.67
CA SER A 109 -15.39 -9.69 12.76
C SER A 109 -15.32 -11.16 13.16
N VAL A 110 -14.13 -11.75 13.09
CA VAL A 110 -13.88 -13.12 13.57
C VAL A 110 -13.02 -12.98 14.82
N GLU A 111 -13.57 -13.43 15.96
CA GLU A 111 -12.89 -13.31 17.25
C GLU A 111 -11.71 -14.28 17.37
N GLY A 112 -10.70 -13.89 18.13
CA GLY A 112 -9.53 -14.72 18.46
C GLY A 112 -8.53 -14.95 17.32
N VAL A 113 -8.82 -14.54 16.08
CA VAL A 113 -7.89 -14.75 14.96
C VAL A 113 -6.59 -13.95 15.11
N GLU A 114 -6.63 -12.81 15.78
CA GLU A 114 -5.45 -11.99 16.02
C GLU A 114 -4.50 -12.58 17.08
N ASP A 115 -4.97 -13.52 17.90
CA ASP A 115 -4.20 -14.13 18.97
C ASP A 115 -3.38 -15.34 18.51
N ASN A 116 -3.67 -15.88 17.33
CA ASN A 116 -3.03 -17.09 16.82
C ASN A 116 -1.75 -16.79 16.02
N SER A 117 -0.61 -16.75 16.71
CA SER A 117 0.71 -16.51 16.08
C SER A 117 1.16 -17.63 15.14
N GLN A 118 0.71 -18.88 15.33
CA GLN A 118 1.04 -20.01 14.48
C GLN A 118 0.27 -19.96 13.16
N GLN A 119 -0.95 -19.43 13.17
CA GLN A 119 -1.74 -19.26 11.96
C GLN A 119 -1.04 -18.31 10.99
N ALA A 120 -0.46 -17.21 11.47
CA ALA A 120 0.32 -16.30 10.63
C ALA A 120 1.46 -17.02 9.86
N VAL A 121 2.11 -17.97 10.52
CA VAL A 121 3.16 -18.77 9.88
C VAL A 121 2.59 -19.68 8.77
N ARG A 122 1.41 -20.30 9.02
CA ARG A 122 0.73 -21.12 8.00
C ARG A 122 0.33 -20.27 6.79
N ASP A 123 -0.30 -19.14 7.03
CA ASP A 123 -0.76 -18.23 5.98
C ASP A 123 0.40 -17.69 5.14
N LEU A 124 1.53 -17.34 5.77
CA LEU A 124 2.73 -16.90 5.05
C LEU A 124 3.41 -18.02 4.26
N ARG A 125 3.32 -19.28 4.73
CA ARG A 125 3.79 -20.46 3.98
C ARG A 125 2.89 -20.74 2.78
N GLU A 126 1.59 -20.59 2.92
CA GLU A 126 0.61 -20.79 1.85
C GLU A 126 0.89 -19.86 0.67
N ILE A 127 1.17 -18.59 0.92
CA ILE A 127 1.59 -17.63 -0.11
C ILE A 127 3.04 -17.81 -0.55
N LYS A 128 3.76 -18.81 -0.02
CA LYS A 128 5.16 -19.11 -0.33
C LYS A 128 6.07 -17.89 -0.14
N LEU A 129 6.00 -17.24 1.03
CA LEU A 129 6.86 -16.11 1.36
C LEU A 129 8.33 -16.56 1.35
N THR A 130 9.19 -15.75 0.72
CA THR A 130 10.62 -16.02 0.54
C THR A 130 11.48 -14.88 1.08
N ARG A 131 12.80 -15.10 1.13
CA ARG A 131 13.80 -14.06 1.47
C ARG A 131 13.82 -12.86 0.51
N ARG A 132 13.24 -12.99 -0.69
CA ARG A 132 13.16 -11.90 -1.66
C ARG A 132 12.01 -10.93 -1.37
N ASP A 133 11.00 -11.39 -0.60
CA ASP A 133 9.84 -10.57 -0.25
C ASP A 133 10.19 -9.59 0.87
N ILE A 134 9.43 -8.50 0.96
CA ILE A 134 9.40 -7.62 2.12
C ILE A 134 8.04 -7.74 2.81
N LEU A 135 8.05 -8.01 4.12
CA LEU A 135 6.85 -8.10 4.94
C LEU A 135 6.60 -6.81 5.69
N VAL A 136 5.39 -6.27 5.60
CA VAL A 136 4.90 -5.16 6.44
C VAL A 136 3.90 -5.70 7.44
N GLY A 137 4.29 -5.83 8.70
CA GLY A 137 3.40 -6.19 9.79
C GLY A 137 2.63 -4.97 10.29
N ILE A 138 1.29 -5.03 10.25
CA ILE A 138 0.39 -3.90 10.52
C ILE A 138 -0.42 -4.20 11.76
N SER A 139 -0.23 -3.40 12.84
CA SER A 139 -0.99 -3.50 14.08
C SER A 139 -1.02 -2.15 14.80
N ALA A 140 -2.20 -1.60 15.04
CA ALA A 140 -2.34 -0.29 15.68
C ALA A 140 -1.69 -0.26 17.07
N SER A 141 -1.91 -1.27 17.90
CA SER A 141 -1.25 -1.45 19.20
C SER A 141 0.19 -1.96 19.08
N GLY A 142 0.50 -2.61 17.95
CA GLY A 142 1.77 -3.28 17.69
C GLY A 142 1.99 -4.54 18.52
N GLY A 143 0.94 -5.09 19.12
CA GLY A 143 1.02 -6.22 20.03
C GLY A 143 0.22 -7.47 19.60
N ALA A 144 -0.46 -7.45 18.44
CA ALA A 144 -1.25 -8.59 17.97
C ALA A 144 -0.36 -9.83 17.76
N PRO A 145 -0.59 -10.96 18.47
CA PRO A 145 0.23 -12.16 18.40
C PRO A 145 0.39 -12.70 16.99
N TYR A 146 -0.69 -12.67 16.19
CA TYR A 146 -0.66 -13.04 14.77
C TYR A 146 0.42 -12.25 13.99
N VAL A 147 0.43 -10.92 14.11
CA VAL A 147 1.39 -10.05 13.43
C VAL A 147 2.82 -10.31 13.92
N LEU A 148 3.00 -10.39 15.26
CA LEU A 148 4.30 -10.66 15.86
C LEU A 148 4.88 -12.03 15.44
N GLY A 149 4.01 -13.05 15.39
CA GLY A 149 4.39 -14.40 14.94
C GLY A 149 4.86 -14.42 13.49
N GLY A 150 4.10 -13.77 12.60
CA GLY A 150 4.44 -13.66 11.19
C GLY A 150 5.72 -12.87 10.94
N MET A 151 5.89 -11.70 11.59
CA MET A 151 7.11 -10.89 11.48
C MET A 151 8.35 -11.66 11.96
N ARG A 152 8.26 -12.33 13.12
CA ARG A 152 9.36 -13.15 13.66
C ARG A 152 9.74 -14.28 12.70
N TRP A 153 8.75 -14.95 12.11
CA TRP A 153 8.98 -16.02 11.18
C TRP A 153 9.58 -15.52 9.86
N ALA A 154 9.04 -14.47 9.26
CA ALA A 154 9.53 -13.87 8.02
C ALA A 154 11.02 -13.45 8.15
N ARG A 155 11.38 -12.81 9.27
CA ARG A 155 12.77 -12.46 9.57
C ARG A 155 13.69 -13.69 9.62
N LYS A 156 13.22 -14.80 10.22
CA LYS A 156 13.97 -16.07 10.23
C LYS A 156 14.15 -16.67 8.83
N GLN A 157 13.22 -16.42 7.90
CA GLN A 157 13.37 -16.80 6.49
C GLN A 157 14.30 -15.88 5.70
N GLY A 158 14.84 -14.84 6.32
CA GLY A 158 15.72 -13.85 5.67
C GLY A 158 14.98 -12.75 4.91
N ALA A 159 13.66 -12.67 5.01
CA ALA A 159 12.89 -11.58 4.43
C ALA A 159 13.12 -10.27 5.21
N LYS A 160 13.09 -9.13 4.53
CA LYS A 160 13.08 -7.82 5.16
C LYS A 160 11.71 -7.58 5.83
N VAL A 161 11.73 -6.93 6.98
CA VAL A 161 10.51 -6.75 7.79
C VAL A 161 10.33 -5.29 8.19
N VAL A 162 9.16 -4.74 7.89
CA VAL A 162 8.71 -3.40 8.31
C VAL A 162 7.58 -3.55 9.31
N GLY A 163 7.59 -2.73 10.37
CA GLY A 163 6.50 -2.65 11.33
C GLY A 163 5.73 -1.34 11.19
N LEU A 164 4.40 -1.41 11.09
CA LEU A 164 3.51 -0.24 11.09
C LEU A 164 2.61 -0.28 12.33
N THR A 165 2.76 0.72 13.21
CA THR A 165 2.01 0.80 14.47
C THR A 165 1.77 2.25 14.87
N CYS A 166 0.72 2.52 15.66
CA CYS A 166 0.47 3.83 16.25
C CYS A 166 0.97 3.93 17.71
N ASN A 167 1.63 2.88 18.22
CA ASN A 167 2.13 2.80 19.59
C ASN A 167 3.66 2.88 19.65
N PRO A 168 4.26 3.93 20.23
CA PRO A 168 5.71 4.07 20.35
C PRO A 168 6.39 2.95 21.15
N ALA A 169 5.64 2.30 22.08
CA ALA A 169 6.12 1.21 22.93
C ALA A 169 5.75 -0.19 22.36
N ALA A 170 5.47 -0.28 21.07
CA ALA A 170 5.00 -1.50 20.44
C ALA A 170 6.04 -2.63 20.43
N PRO A 171 5.67 -3.86 20.83
CA PRO A 171 6.56 -5.04 20.78
C PRO A 171 7.07 -5.37 19.37
N LEU A 172 6.28 -5.08 18.32
CA LEU A 172 6.67 -5.38 16.93
C LEU A 172 7.99 -4.74 16.50
N LYS A 173 8.44 -3.67 17.18
CA LYS A 173 9.73 -3.01 16.91
C LYS A 173 10.91 -3.97 17.00
N THR A 174 10.84 -4.98 17.86
CA THR A 174 11.89 -5.99 18.05
C THR A 174 12.14 -6.83 16.80
N TYR A 175 11.12 -6.98 15.94
CA TYR A 175 11.18 -7.83 14.75
C TYR A 175 11.33 -7.05 13.44
N ALA A 176 11.28 -5.72 13.48
CA ALA A 176 11.31 -4.88 12.31
C ALA A 176 12.71 -4.32 12.01
N ASP A 177 13.11 -4.31 10.73
CA ASP A 177 14.29 -3.58 10.24
C ASP A 177 14.01 -2.08 10.17
N VAL A 178 12.75 -1.73 9.85
CA VAL A 178 12.23 -0.35 9.87
C VAL A 178 10.89 -0.34 10.59
N THR A 179 10.68 0.64 11.47
CA THR A 179 9.38 0.84 12.14
C THR A 179 8.81 2.21 11.78
N ILE A 180 7.55 2.23 11.35
CA ILE A 180 6.77 3.42 11.02
C ILE A 180 5.75 3.63 12.14
N ILE A 181 5.83 4.76 12.85
CA ILE A 181 5.03 5.00 14.07
C ILE A 181 4.29 6.34 13.99
N PRO A 182 3.20 6.46 13.23
CA PRO A 182 2.35 7.65 13.28
C PRO A 182 1.57 7.68 14.60
N VAL A 183 2.00 8.51 15.54
CA VAL A 183 1.39 8.62 16.88
C VAL A 183 0.17 9.54 16.79
N VAL A 184 -1.03 8.95 16.69
CA VAL A 184 -2.30 9.68 16.55
C VAL A 184 -3.01 9.96 17.89
N GLY A 185 -2.45 9.46 19.00
CA GLY A 185 -3.06 9.57 20.33
C GLY A 185 -4.24 8.61 20.56
N PRO A 186 -4.92 8.73 21.71
CA PRO A 186 -6.10 7.92 22.03
C PRO A 186 -7.26 8.20 21.08
N GLU A 187 -8.06 7.17 20.81
CA GLU A 187 -9.23 7.29 19.94
C GLU A 187 -10.40 8.01 20.64
N VAL A 188 -11.34 8.53 19.85
CA VAL A 188 -12.57 9.15 20.37
C VAL A 188 -13.40 8.11 21.15
N ILE A 189 -13.43 6.88 20.68
CA ILE A 189 -13.90 5.72 21.44
C ILE A 189 -12.67 4.92 21.85
N ALA A 190 -12.39 4.87 23.13
CA ALA A 190 -11.21 4.20 23.68
C ALA A 190 -11.08 2.75 23.15
N GLY A 191 -9.89 2.37 22.70
CA GLY A 191 -9.62 1.06 22.13
C GLY A 191 -10.09 0.84 20.68
N SER A 192 -10.93 1.72 20.12
CA SER A 192 -11.49 1.57 18.75
C SER A 192 -10.51 2.03 17.67
N SER A 193 -9.41 1.30 17.49
CA SER A 193 -8.29 1.64 16.59
C SER A 193 -8.64 1.62 15.08
N ARG A 194 -9.89 1.33 14.72
CA ARG A 194 -10.39 1.46 13.34
C ARG A 194 -10.49 2.92 12.86
N MET A 195 -10.47 3.89 13.77
CA MET A 195 -10.66 5.32 13.51
C MET A 195 -9.35 6.00 13.11
N LYS A 196 -8.75 6.85 13.96
CA LYS A 196 -7.49 7.59 13.64
C LYS A 196 -6.32 6.66 13.29
N ALA A 197 -6.15 5.59 14.06
CA ALA A 197 -5.08 4.63 13.79
C ALA A 197 -5.27 3.95 12.43
N GLY A 198 -6.50 3.52 12.10
CA GLY A 198 -6.83 2.97 10.80
C GLY A 198 -6.58 3.97 9.67
N THR A 199 -7.00 5.23 9.83
CA THR A 199 -6.76 6.30 8.86
C THR A 199 -5.25 6.54 8.65
N ALA A 200 -4.46 6.58 9.72
CA ALA A 200 -3.01 6.70 9.62
C ALA A 200 -2.38 5.53 8.87
N GLN A 201 -2.79 4.30 9.17
CA GLN A 201 -2.33 3.10 8.47
C GLN A 201 -2.66 3.17 6.98
N LYS A 202 -3.89 3.56 6.61
CA LYS A 202 -4.29 3.73 5.21
C LYS A 202 -3.41 4.74 4.48
N LEU A 203 -3.11 5.88 5.08
CA LEU A 203 -2.23 6.88 4.49
C LEU A 203 -0.81 6.34 4.26
N VAL A 204 -0.26 5.61 5.24
CA VAL A 204 1.07 5.00 5.13
C VAL A 204 1.10 3.92 4.05
N LEU A 205 0.12 3.01 4.01
CA LEU A 205 0.05 1.94 3.00
C LEU A 205 -0.03 2.51 1.59
N ASN A 206 -0.86 3.53 1.37
CA ASN A 206 -0.94 4.21 0.07
C ASN A 206 0.39 4.88 -0.32
N MET A 207 1.13 5.46 0.63
CA MET A 207 2.47 6.01 0.37
C MET A 207 3.46 4.90 0.01
N LEU A 208 3.44 3.77 0.73
CA LEU A 208 4.32 2.63 0.47
C LEU A 208 4.10 2.05 -0.93
N SER A 209 2.87 1.68 -1.26
CA SER A 209 2.55 1.09 -2.56
C SER A 209 2.77 2.09 -3.70
N THR A 210 2.22 3.30 -3.60
CA THR A 210 2.30 4.30 -4.67
C THR A 210 3.74 4.72 -4.94
N ALA A 211 4.51 5.10 -3.91
CA ALA A 211 5.90 5.51 -4.09
C ALA A 211 6.77 4.37 -4.64
N THR A 212 6.55 3.13 -4.18
CA THR A 212 7.22 1.94 -4.72
C THR A 212 6.93 1.79 -6.21
N MET A 213 5.68 1.89 -6.64
CA MET A 213 5.30 1.75 -8.06
C MET A 213 5.80 2.91 -8.92
N VAL A 214 5.84 4.13 -8.39
CA VAL A 214 6.48 5.29 -9.07
C VAL A 214 7.97 5.03 -9.27
N ARG A 215 8.69 4.57 -8.25
CA ARG A 215 10.13 4.24 -8.31
C ARG A 215 10.45 3.05 -9.22
N LEU A 216 9.48 2.17 -9.45
CA LEU A 216 9.54 1.06 -10.40
C LEU A 216 9.15 1.47 -11.83
N GLY A 217 8.91 2.76 -12.09
CA GLY A 217 8.58 3.28 -13.42
C GLY A 217 7.18 2.90 -13.92
N ARG A 218 6.25 2.57 -13.00
CA ARG A 218 4.86 2.25 -13.36
C ARG A 218 3.97 3.47 -13.59
N VAL A 219 4.54 4.67 -13.38
CA VAL A 219 3.86 5.96 -13.50
C VAL A 219 4.75 6.89 -14.32
N LEU A 220 4.19 7.57 -15.32
CA LEU A 220 4.86 8.62 -16.09
C LEU A 220 4.27 9.98 -15.71
N SER A 221 5.10 10.90 -15.18
CA SER A 221 4.61 12.11 -14.51
C SER A 221 3.62 11.73 -13.39
N ASN A 222 2.36 12.05 -13.52
CA ASN A 222 1.27 11.65 -12.60
C ASN A 222 0.24 10.72 -13.26
N ARG A 223 0.58 10.05 -14.38
CA ARG A 223 -0.34 9.21 -15.15
C ARG A 223 -0.04 7.73 -14.99
N MET A 224 -1.09 6.94 -14.85
CA MET A 224 -1.04 5.48 -14.76
C MET A 224 -0.78 4.88 -16.14
N VAL A 225 0.50 4.66 -16.50
CA VAL A 225 0.85 4.10 -17.82
C VAL A 225 0.72 2.59 -17.89
N HIS A 226 0.61 1.89 -16.77
CA HIS A 226 0.37 0.45 -16.67
C HIS A 226 -1.09 0.08 -16.34
N VAL A 227 -2.04 1.00 -16.54
CA VAL A 227 -3.45 0.74 -16.25
C VAL A 227 -3.96 -0.50 -17.00
N GLN A 228 -4.63 -1.39 -16.30
CA GLN A 228 -5.29 -2.53 -16.94
C GLN A 228 -6.59 -2.10 -17.63
N LEU A 229 -6.76 -2.45 -18.91
CA LEU A 229 -7.92 -2.05 -19.73
C LEU A 229 -9.11 -3.00 -19.53
N SER A 230 -9.43 -3.34 -18.28
CA SER A 230 -10.45 -4.34 -17.94
C SER A 230 -11.89 -3.84 -18.09
N ASN A 231 -12.13 -2.53 -18.03
CA ASN A 231 -13.46 -1.95 -18.16
C ASN A 231 -13.48 -0.69 -19.04
N GLN A 232 -14.67 -0.20 -19.37
CA GLN A 232 -14.86 0.96 -20.25
C GLN A 232 -14.22 2.25 -19.70
N LYS A 233 -14.30 2.48 -18.37
CA LYS A 233 -13.69 3.64 -17.72
C LYS A 233 -12.18 3.64 -17.91
N LEU A 234 -11.52 2.51 -17.76
CA LEU A 234 -10.06 2.38 -17.87
C LEU A 234 -9.62 2.47 -19.35
N ARG A 235 -10.42 1.96 -20.30
CA ARG A 235 -10.15 2.15 -21.74
C ARG A 235 -10.21 3.63 -22.12
N LYS A 236 -11.28 4.36 -21.77
CA LYS A 236 -11.39 5.81 -22.01
C LYS A 236 -10.27 6.61 -21.36
N ARG A 237 -9.74 6.15 -20.22
CA ARG A 237 -8.58 6.77 -19.57
C ARG A 237 -7.32 6.57 -20.41
N ALA A 238 -7.07 5.35 -20.91
CA ALA A 238 -5.92 5.05 -21.74
C ALA A 238 -5.96 5.81 -23.08
N GLU A 239 -7.12 5.92 -23.72
CA GLU A 239 -7.31 6.76 -24.91
C GLU A 239 -6.91 8.21 -24.62
N ARG A 240 -7.39 8.80 -23.52
CA ARG A 240 -7.02 10.17 -23.11
C ARG A 240 -5.53 10.32 -22.82
N ILE A 241 -4.89 9.30 -22.26
CA ILE A 241 -3.44 9.32 -22.02
C ILE A 241 -2.68 9.33 -23.36
N LEU A 242 -3.08 8.51 -24.33
CA LEU A 242 -2.50 8.50 -25.68
C LEU A 242 -2.69 9.84 -26.38
N MET A 243 -3.89 10.39 -26.36
CA MET A 243 -4.16 11.70 -26.96
C MET A 243 -3.29 12.81 -26.33
N ASN A 244 -3.15 12.81 -25.01
CA ASN A 244 -2.43 13.86 -24.30
C ASN A 244 -0.89 13.72 -24.34
N LEU A 245 -0.36 12.50 -24.36
CA LEU A 245 1.09 12.27 -24.34
C LEU A 245 1.69 12.07 -25.71
N ALA A 246 0.97 11.43 -26.65
CA ALA A 246 1.45 11.11 -27.98
C ALA A 246 0.82 11.98 -29.09
N GLY A 247 -0.05 12.93 -28.74
CA GLY A 247 -0.73 13.79 -29.72
C GLY A 247 -1.70 13.04 -30.66
N ALA A 248 -2.05 11.81 -30.31
CA ALA A 248 -2.92 10.97 -31.15
C ALA A 248 -4.35 11.54 -31.23
N SER A 249 -4.99 11.43 -32.40
CA SER A 249 -6.44 11.56 -32.52
C SER A 249 -7.14 10.43 -31.77
N LYS A 250 -8.44 10.56 -31.51
CA LYS A 250 -9.21 9.51 -30.85
C LYS A 250 -9.17 8.19 -31.62
N ALA A 251 -9.31 8.25 -32.97
CA ALA A 251 -9.28 7.07 -33.83
C ALA A 251 -7.91 6.36 -33.81
N GLU A 252 -6.82 7.12 -33.82
CA GLU A 252 -5.47 6.60 -33.70
C GLU A 252 -5.23 5.96 -32.33
N ALA A 253 -5.72 6.58 -31.24
CA ALA A 253 -5.59 6.05 -29.90
C ALA A 253 -6.34 4.72 -29.74
N GLU A 254 -7.57 4.62 -30.22
CA GLU A 254 -8.36 3.39 -30.24
C GLU A 254 -7.67 2.28 -31.02
N LYS A 255 -7.16 2.61 -32.23
CA LYS A 255 -6.40 1.69 -33.08
C LYS A 255 -5.12 1.21 -32.40
N ALA A 256 -4.31 2.13 -31.87
CA ALA A 256 -3.06 1.80 -31.20
C ALA A 256 -3.27 0.88 -29.98
N LEU A 257 -4.31 1.12 -29.16
CA LEU A 257 -4.66 0.25 -28.04
C LEU A 257 -5.09 -1.16 -28.50
N LYS A 258 -5.79 -1.28 -29.62
CA LYS A 258 -6.14 -2.57 -30.19
C LYS A 258 -4.91 -3.29 -30.71
N ASP A 259 -4.09 -2.62 -31.53
CA ASP A 259 -2.93 -3.19 -32.19
C ASP A 259 -1.82 -3.57 -31.21
N SER A 260 -1.66 -2.82 -30.11
CA SER A 260 -0.72 -3.14 -29.02
C SER A 260 -1.11 -4.38 -28.19
N GLY A 261 -2.28 -4.95 -28.40
CA GLY A 261 -2.82 -6.01 -27.55
C GLY A 261 -3.26 -5.50 -26.17
N ARG A 262 -3.81 -4.30 -26.12
CA ARG A 262 -4.27 -3.59 -24.91
C ARG A 262 -3.15 -3.20 -23.92
N SER A 263 -1.92 -3.08 -24.40
CA SER A 263 -0.79 -2.56 -23.64
C SER A 263 -0.66 -1.06 -23.86
N LEU A 264 -1.03 -0.25 -22.88
CA LEU A 264 -0.88 1.22 -23.00
C LEU A 264 0.58 1.66 -23.20
N PRO A 265 1.59 1.09 -22.49
CA PRO A 265 2.99 1.44 -22.76
C PRO A 265 3.40 1.15 -24.19
N ALA A 266 3.06 -0.02 -24.71
CA ALA A 266 3.36 -0.38 -26.10
C ALA A 266 2.64 0.54 -27.10
N ALA A 267 1.35 0.84 -26.88
CA ALA A 267 0.60 1.76 -27.71
C ALA A 267 1.22 3.18 -27.74
N LEU A 268 1.70 3.69 -26.61
CA LEU A 268 2.40 4.97 -26.53
C LEU A 268 3.67 4.97 -27.40
N LEU A 269 4.53 3.96 -27.28
CA LEU A 269 5.73 3.84 -28.09
C LEU A 269 5.43 3.68 -29.59
N MET A 270 4.43 2.86 -29.93
CA MET A 270 4.00 2.69 -31.34
C MET A 270 3.61 4.02 -31.98
N VAL A 271 2.88 4.87 -31.24
CA VAL A 271 2.44 6.17 -31.76
C VAL A 271 3.60 7.18 -31.79
N MET A 272 4.35 7.31 -30.68
CA MET A 272 5.42 8.31 -30.54
C MET A 272 6.59 8.08 -31.51
N LYS A 273 7.02 6.81 -31.62
CA LYS A 273 8.20 6.43 -32.43
C LYS A 273 7.82 5.87 -33.82
N LYS A 274 6.52 5.72 -34.11
CA LYS A 274 6.02 5.11 -35.37
C LYS A 274 6.59 3.71 -35.62
N ILE A 275 6.73 2.89 -34.57
CA ILE A 275 7.32 1.56 -34.62
C ILE A 275 6.25 0.45 -34.52
N SER A 276 6.63 -0.77 -34.90
CA SER A 276 5.76 -1.94 -34.77
C SER A 276 5.55 -2.34 -33.30
N LYS A 277 4.50 -3.13 -33.03
CA LYS A 277 4.26 -3.71 -31.69
C LYS A 277 5.45 -4.52 -31.19
N SER A 278 6.07 -5.34 -32.05
CA SER A 278 7.23 -6.16 -31.67
C SER A 278 8.42 -5.29 -31.23
N ALA A 279 8.72 -4.24 -31.97
CA ALA A 279 9.77 -3.28 -31.61
C ALA A 279 9.45 -2.54 -30.30
N ALA A 280 8.20 -2.12 -30.11
CA ALA A 280 7.78 -1.46 -28.86
C ALA A 280 7.89 -2.41 -27.65
N VAL A 281 7.51 -3.66 -27.78
CA VAL A 281 7.64 -4.66 -26.70
C VAL A 281 9.09 -4.95 -26.40
N ALA A 282 9.97 -5.07 -27.40
CA ALA A 282 11.40 -5.25 -27.20
C ALA A 282 12.01 -4.12 -26.39
N GLN A 283 11.75 -2.85 -26.75
CA GLN A 283 12.25 -1.68 -26.01
C GLN A 283 11.75 -1.64 -24.55
N LEU A 284 10.53 -2.11 -24.28
CA LEU A 284 10.00 -2.19 -22.90
C LEU A 284 10.63 -3.31 -22.07
N GLN A 285 11.32 -4.27 -22.69
CA GLN A 285 11.99 -5.41 -22.04
C GLN A 285 13.49 -5.19 -21.83
N GLU A 286 14.11 -4.18 -22.47
CA GLU A 286 15.57 -3.92 -22.47
C GLU A 286 16.13 -3.32 -21.17
N GLY A 287 15.47 -3.52 -20.02
CA GLY A 287 16.01 -3.25 -18.69
C GLY A 287 15.79 -1.82 -18.14
N ALA A 288 15.46 -0.83 -18.97
CA ALA A 288 15.04 0.48 -18.52
C ALA A 288 13.60 0.42 -17.99
N SER A 289 13.24 1.28 -17.02
CA SER A 289 11.86 1.36 -16.58
C SER A 289 10.97 1.89 -17.71
N VAL A 290 9.71 1.43 -17.77
CA VAL A 290 8.75 1.89 -18.79
C VAL A 290 8.63 3.41 -18.81
N ALA A 291 8.71 4.07 -17.65
CA ALA A 291 8.68 5.53 -17.57
C ALA A 291 9.91 6.19 -18.18
N GLU A 292 11.10 5.58 -18.08
CA GLU A 292 12.33 6.07 -18.75
C GLU A 292 12.21 5.96 -20.26
N VAL A 293 11.86 4.79 -20.76
CA VAL A 293 11.67 4.54 -22.21
C VAL A 293 10.63 5.51 -22.83
N LEU A 294 9.52 5.74 -22.11
CA LEU A 294 8.49 6.67 -22.58
C LEU A 294 8.95 8.14 -22.49
N ARG A 295 9.74 8.51 -21.49
CA ARG A 295 10.29 9.87 -21.37
C ARG A 295 11.25 10.21 -22.51
N GLU A 296 12.18 9.30 -22.81
CA GLU A 296 13.09 9.42 -23.96
C GLU A 296 12.32 9.54 -25.28
N ALA A 297 11.24 8.76 -25.46
CA ALA A 297 10.40 8.85 -26.64
C ALA A 297 9.69 10.21 -26.77
N MET A 298 9.30 10.80 -25.64
CA MET A 298 8.68 12.15 -25.62
C MET A 298 9.69 13.24 -25.97
N GLU A 299 10.91 13.16 -25.45
CA GLU A 299 11.98 14.13 -25.72
C GLU A 299 12.42 14.09 -27.20
N GLY A 300 12.52 12.89 -27.77
CA GLY A 300 12.84 12.72 -29.20
C GLY A 300 11.71 13.10 -30.17
N ALA A 301 10.47 13.24 -29.71
CA ALA A 301 9.35 13.67 -30.55
C ALA A 301 9.18 15.21 -30.59
N ILE A 302 9.92 15.94 -29.77
CA ILE A 302 9.92 17.43 -29.71
C ILE A 302 11.05 18.02 -30.60
N GLN A 303 12.04 17.22 -30.99
CA GLN A 303 13.07 17.56 -31.99
C GLN A 303 12.60 17.24 -33.41
#